data_a26f3ec40e209392017c7bc4961316e5
#
_entry.id   a26f3ec40e209392017c7bc4961316e5
#
_cell.length_a   1.000
_cell.length_b   1.000
_cell.length_c   1.000
_cell.angle_alpha   90.00
_cell.angle_beta   90.00
_cell.angle_gamma   90.00
#
_symmetry.space_group_name_H-M   'P 1'
#
loop_
_entity.id
_entity.type
_entity.pdbx_description
1 polymer ?
#
loop_
_entity_poly.entity_id
_entity_poly.type
_entity_poly.pdbx_seq_one_letter_code
_entity_poly.pdbx_strand_id
1 'polypeptide(L)'
;MCAIAGEISTTPIHYNGETYTYLDEMLATMSRRGPDATGTAFYPHAALLHARLSVIDPEHGAQPYQGTHHGHHYTLVYNGELYNTEELRHQLLNDHPHIIFDGHSDTELLLQALLHWGAEETLSKVNGIFAFALWCNETRTCVMARDPIGVKPFFFTRKQNRFIFASEIKTLLAHPKVEPVLGLTGLCELFFSGPGRTPGCGVFEGIEELKPGEYATLDSEGNLNRHRYWHLTDKQHLEDFEETARKVNFLVTNAIERQLVSDVPIGTFLSGGLDSSIISSVAAAQMRRQGKRLKTFSVTYVDNEKYFTPTKFQPSSDEPYIERMVEYLDSDHTRLVIGTEELAEALTEAVTARDLPGMADVDASMLLLCREIRKHVTVALSGECADEIFGGYPWYRDPEIRARYGFPWAQSTDYRATFLAKDLAGKISPHEYVDARYQEMLSDVSKRPGLSPLEDRMREMVHLNTYGFMQTLLDRKDRMSMYSGLEVRVPFCDKRIAQYLYSTPWQYKDFKGREKGLLRYSMAGRLPDEVLWRKKSPYPKTHNPVYTELMRRKLQAILDRKDAPLLAIADRDALTGLLTDEKAVPWYGQLMTTPQTMAYFVQMNDWLERYKIQVRC
;
A
#
# COMPACT_ATOMS: atom_id res chain seq x y z
N MET A 1 -7.58 -12.04 -3.31
CA MET A 1 -6.18 -11.61 -3.57
C MET A 1 -5.18 -12.59 -3.02
N CYS A 2 -3.94 -12.61 -3.56
CA CYS A 2 -3.04 -13.75 -3.44
C CYS A 2 -1.65 -13.33 -2.95
N ALA A 3 -0.72 -14.24 -2.96
CA ALA A 3 0.70 -13.99 -2.96
C ALA A 3 1.36 -14.75 -4.11
N ILE A 4 2.34 -14.13 -4.73
CA ILE A 4 3.17 -14.71 -5.78
C ILE A 4 4.63 -14.74 -5.36
N ALA A 5 5.35 -15.76 -5.79
CA ALA A 5 6.80 -15.83 -5.68
C ALA A 5 7.37 -16.68 -6.81
N GLY A 6 8.66 -16.57 -7.03
CA GLY A 6 9.33 -17.44 -7.99
C GLY A 6 10.82 -17.18 -8.05
N GLU A 7 11.46 -18.12 -8.71
CA GLU A 7 12.88 -18.09 -9.04
C GLU A 7 13.05 -18.36 -10.53
N ILE A 8 13.82 -17.51 -11.21
CA ILE A 8 14.20 -17.68 -12.62
C ILE A 8 15.71 -17.76 -12.70
N SER A 9 16.23 -18.70 -13.45
CA SER A 9 17.66 -18.97 -13.51
C SER A 9 18.17 -19.07 -14.96
N THR A 10 19.30 -18.45 -15.24
CA THR A 10 19.98 -18.58 -16.54
C THR A 10 20.59 -19.97 -16.75
N THR A 11 20.81 -20.72 -15.66
CA THR A 11 21.24 -22.13 -15.70
C THR A 11 20.13 -23.04 -15.19
N PRO A 12 20.06 -24.31 -15.61
CA PRO A 12 19.03 -25.22 -15.12
C PRO A 12 18.99 -25.32 -13.59
N ILE A 13 17.78 -25.32 -13.03
CA ILE A 13 17.52 -25.54 -11.62
C ILE A 13 17.54 -27.05 -11.36
N HIS A 14 18.37 -27.48 -10.44
CA HIS A 14 18.40 -28.89 -10.02
C HIS A 14 17.39 -29.11 -8.89
N TYR A 15 16.26 -29.69 -9.23
CA TYR A 15 15.21 -30.03 -8.27
C TYR A 15 15.61 -31.26 -7.45
N ASN A 16 16.09 -31.03 -6.24
CA ASN A 16 16.43 -32.04 -5.25
C ASN A 16 15.74 -31.71 -3.91
N GLY A 17 15.99 -32.51 -2.86
CA GLY A 17 15.37 -32.29 -1.56
C GLY A 17 15.63 -30.91 -0.97
N GLU A 18 16.83 -30.35 -1.13
CA GLU A 18 17.18 -29.01 -0.65
C GLU A 18 16.38 -27.92 -1.40
N THR A 19 16.30 -28.06 -2.74
CA THR A 19 15.53 -27.11 -3.58
C THR A 19 14.06 -27.11 -3.21
N TYR A 20 13.43 -28.27 -3.06
CA TYR A 20 12.03 -28.35 -2.64
C TYR A 20 11.85 -27.79 -1.23
N THR A 21 12.78 -28.02 -0.30
CA THR A 21 12.70 -27.50 1.07
C THR A 21 12.60 -25.97 1.08
N TYR A 22 13.52 -25.25 0.43
CA TYR A 22 13.44 -23.78 0.46
C TYR A 22 12.26 -23.21 -0.35
N LEU A 23 11.83 -23.88 -1.43
CA LEU A 23 10.64 -23.46 -2.16
C LEU A 23 9.37 -23.63 -1.31
N ASP A 24 9.28 -24.71 -0.53
CA ASP A 24 8.21 -24.93 0.44
C ASP A 24 8.25 -23.90 1.58
N GLU A 25 9.44 -23.56 2.08
CA GLU A 25 9.62 -22.48 3.06
C GLU A 25 9.15 -21.13 2.50
N MET A 26 9.52 -20.78 1.26
CA MET A 26 9.01 -19.59 0.58
C MET A 26 7.48 -19.60 0.48
N LEU A 27 6.89 -20.73 0.07
CA LEU A 27 5.44 -20.89 -0.05
C LEU A 27 4.74 -20.77 1.33
N ALA A 28 5.33 -21.34 2.38
CA ALA A 28 4.79 -21.27 3.74
C ALA A 28 4.70 -19.83 4.27
N THR A 29 5.66 -18.95 3.92
CA THR A 29 5.61 -17.52 4.31
C THR A 29 4.40 -16.79 3.71
N MET A 30 3.87 -17.28 2.58
CA MET A 30 2.75 -16.67 1.85
C MET A 30 1.36 -17.12 2.36
N SER A 31 1.29 -18.14 3.22
CA SER A 31 0.04 -18.79 3.66
C SER A 31 -0.98 -17.83 4.28
N ARG A 32 -0.53 -16.78 4.96
CA ARG A 32 -1.42 -15.77 5.55
C ARG A 32 -2.14 -14.94 4.48
N ARG A 33 -1.46 -14.61 3.38
CA ARG A 33 -2.04 -13.84 2.26
C ARG A 33 -3.00 -14.69 1.44
N GLY A 34 -2.66 -15.95 1.22
CA GLY A 34 -3.44 -16.89 0.43
C GLY A 34 -3.74 -18.17 1.18
N PRO A 35 -4.71 -18.14 2.12
CA PRO A 35 -4.99 -19.28 2.97
C PRO A 35 -5.82 -20.39 2.34
N ASP A 36 -6.43 -20.16 1.16
CA ASP A 36 -7.43 -21.07 0.62
C ASP A 36 -6.83 -22.18 -0.25
N ALA A 37 -5.76 -21.89 -0.97
CA ALA A 37 -5.06 -22.87 -1.81
C ALA A 37 -3.64 -22.46 -2.12
N THR A 38 -2.79 -23.42 -2.47
CA THR A 38 -1.44 -23.21 -2.98
C THR A 38 -1.25 -23.89 -4.32
N GLY A 39 -0.34 -23.36 -5.15
CA GLY A 39 0.03 -23.96 -6.41
C GLY A 39 1.48 -23.69 -6.77
N THR A 40 2.06 -24.61 -7.52
CA THR A 40 3.46 -24.54 -7.95
C THR A 40 3.59 -24.98 -9.40
N ALA A 41 4.54 -24.39 -10.13
CA ALA A 41 4.92 -24.86 -11.46
C ALA A 41 6.46 -24.86 -11.57
N PHE A 42 7.03 -25.97 -12.01
CA PHE A 42 8.47 -26.18 -12.08
C PHE A 42 8.91 -26.43 -13.50
N TYR A 43 9.92 -25.67 -13.94
CA TYR A 43 10.54 -25.73 -15.26
C TYR A 43 12.06 -25.81 -15.11
N PRO A 44 12.81 -26.26 -16.12
CA PRO A 44 14.27 -26.30 -16.01
C PRO A 44 14.91 -24.98 -15.61
N HIS A 45 14.29 -23.84 -15.95
CA HIS A 45 14.81 -22.51 -15.69
C HIS A 45 13.92 -21.61 -14.83
N ALA A 46 12.79 -22.12 -14.35
CA ALA A 46 11.89 -21.34 -13.48
C ALA A 46 11.15 -22.21 -12.48
N ALA A 47 10.98 -21.68 -11.27
CA ALA A 47 10.03 -22.17 -10.28
C ALA A 47 9.03 -21.04 -9.94
N LEU A 48 7.74 -21.30 -10.09
CA LEU A 48 6.69 -20.34 -9.83
C LEU A 48 5.79 -20.84 -8.70
N LEU A 49 5.53 -19.98 -7.72
CA LEU A 49 4.78 -20.29 -6.51
C LEU A 49 3.61 -19.33 -6.37
N HIS A 50 2.48 -19.84 -5.93
CA HIS A 50 1.26 -19.08 -5.70
C HIS A 50 0.55 -19.52 -4.42
N ALA A 51 0.06 -18.55 -3.64
CA ALA A 51 -0.85 -18.79 -2.52
C ALA A 51 -2.12 -17.97 -2.73
N ARG A 52 -3.29 -18.62 -2.73
CA ARG A 52 -4.57 -18.08 -3.17
C ARG A 52 -5.47 -17.68 -2.01
N LEU A 53 -6.04 -16.48 -2.09
CA LEU A 53 -7.28 -16.11 -1.44
C LEU A 53 -8.37 -16.05 -2.53
N SER A 54 -9.33 -16.94 -2.48
CA SER A 54 -10.36 -17.08 -3.49
C SER A 54 -11.44 -16.02 -3.32
N VAL A 55 -11.60 -15.15 -4.34
CA VAL A 55 -12.56 -14.03 -4.32
C VAL A 55 -13.47 -14.06 -5.54
N ILE A 56 -12.90 -14.30 -6.73
CA ILE A 56 -13.62 -14.43 -8.00
C ILE A 56 -13.31 -15.80 -8.59
N ASP A 57 -14.32 -16.45 -9.13
CA ASP A 57 -14.26 -17.77 -9.77
C ASP A 57 -13.45 -18.80 -8.94
N PRO A 58 -13.97 -19.23 -7.78
CA PRO A 58 -13.26 -20.19 -6.93
C PRO A 58 -12.89 -21.50 -7.65
N GLU A 59 -13.67 -21.92 -8.63
CA GLU A 59 -13.51 -23.19 -9.34
C GLU A 59 -12.43 -23.13 -10.43
N HIS A 60 -12.38 -22.06 -11.24
CA HIS A 60 -11.50 -21.95 -12.41
C HIS A 60 -10.31 -21.01 -12.23
N GLY A 61 -10.22 -20.28 -11.11
CA GLY A 61 -9.13 -19.32 -10.85
C GLY A 61 -7.89 -19.93 -10.19
N ALA A 62 -7.61 -21.23 -10.32
CA ALA A 62 -6.40 -21.84 -9.78
C ALA A 62 -5.14 -21.30 -10.47
N GLN A 63 -4.06 -21.13 -9.70
CA GLN A 63 -2.79 -20.62 -10.20
C GLN A 63 -1.62 -21.46 -9.62
N PRO A 64 -0.46 -21.53 -10.31
CA PRO A 64 -0.05 -20.85 -11.56
C PRO A 64 -0.96 -21.22 -12.75
N TYR A 65 -1.44 -20.21 -13.50
CA TYR A 65 -2.37 -20.41 -14.61
C TYR A 65 -1.60 -20.59 -15.91
N GLN A 66 -1.92 -21.63 -16.70
CA GLN A 66 -1.17 -22.03 -17.88
C GLN A 66 -1.97 -21.78 -19.16
N GLY A 67 -1.24 -21.46 -20.23
CA GLY A 67 -1.80 -21.32 -21.57
C GLY A 67 -0.76 -21.57 -22.66
N THR A 68 -1.23 -21.78 -23.88
CA THR A 68 -0.36 -22.00 -25.05
C THR A 68 -0.72 -20.98 -26.13
N HIS A 69 0.29 -20.37 -26.73
CA HIS A 69 0.12 -19.44 -27.84
C HIS A 69 1.26 -19.60 -28.85
N HIS A 70 0.95 -19.77 -30.13
CA HIS A 70 1.93 -20.01 -31.20
C HIS A 70 2.95 -21.14 -30.92
N GLY A 71 2.52 -22.20 -30.22
CA GLY A 71 3.36 -23.32 -29.84
C GLY A 71 4.27 -23.10 -28.64
N HIS A 72 4.18 -21.95 -27.98
CA HIS A 72 4.90 -21.65 -26.74
C HIS A 72 3.99 -21.85 -25.54
N HIS A 73 4.57 -22.37 -24.45
CA HIS A 73 3.88 -22.57 -23.16
C HIS A 73 4.15 -21.41 -22.21
N TYR A 74 3.08 -20.82 -21.73
CA TYR A 74 3.13 -19.68 -20.81
C TYR A 74 2.53 -20.06 -19.45
N THR A 75 3.09 -19.50 -18.40
CA THR A 75 2.61 -19.69 -17.03
C THR A 75 2.55 -18.35 -16.32
N LEU A 76 1.37 -17.99 -15.82
CA LEU A 76 1.08 -16.76 -15.12
C LEU A 76 0.92 -17.01 -13.61
N VAL A 77 1.60 -16.21 -12.79
CA VAL A 77 1.29 -16.01 -11.38
C VAL A 77 0.87 -14.56 -11.18
N TYR A 78 -0.30 -14.37 -10.56
CA TYR A 78 -0.99 -13.09 -10.47
C TYR A 78 -1.57 -12.86 -9.07
N ASN A 79 -1.30 -11.68 -8.52
CA ASN A 79 -1.87 -11.18 -7.29
C ASN A 79 -2.59 -9.87 -7.59
N GLY A 80 -3.89 -9.88 -7.73
CA GLY A 80 -4.64 -8.67 -8.07
C GLY A 80 -6.11 -8.91 -8.37
N GLU A 81 -6.75 -7.84 -8.85
CA GLU A 81 -8.12 -7.79 -9.36
C GLU A 81 -8.21 -6.80 -10.51
N LEU A 82 -8.76 -7.23 -11.64
CA LEU A 82 -9.13 -6.36 -12.75
C LEU A 82 -10.59 -5.89 -12.62
N TYR A 83 -10.83 -4.62 -12.81
CA TYR A 83 -12.14 -3.99 -12.60
C TYR A 83 -12.91 -3.68 -13.90
N ASN A 84 -12.28 -3.87 -15.06
CA ASN A 84 -12.88 -3.69 -16.38
C ASN A 84 -12.91 -4.98 -17.20
N THR A 85 -13.14 -6.12 -16.54
CA THR A 85 -13.08 -7.46 -17.15
C THR A 85 -14.04 -7.64 -18.30
N GLU A 86 -15.29 -7.19 -18.18
CA GLU A 86 -16.30 -7.29 -19.27
C GLU A 86 -15.88 -6.51 -20.52
N GLU A 87 -15.39 -5.29 -20.33
CA GLU A 87 -14.92 -4.45 -21.45
C GLU A 87 -13.70 -5.05 -22.14
N LEU A 88 -12.75 -5.56 -21.36
CA LEU A 88 -11.55 -6.22 -21.90
C LEU A 88 -11.91 -7.51 -22.64
N ARG A 89 -12.79 -8.34 -22.07
CA ARG A 89 -13.26 -9.57 -22.68
C ARG A 89 -13.95 -9.29 -24.01
N HIS A 90 -14.83 -8.28 -24.05
CA HIS A 90 -15.52 -7.89 -25.28
C HIS A 90 -14.53 -7.39 -26.34
N GLN A 91 -13.58 -6.54 -25.99
CA GLN A 91 -12.56 -6.05 -26.92
C GLN A 91 -11.70 -7.22 -27.45
N LEU A 92 -11.24 -8.09 -26.56
CA LEU A 92 -10.39 -9.23 -26.92
C LEU A 92 -11.10 -10.20 -27.88
N LEU A 93 -12.39 -10.48 -27.64
CA LEU A 93 -13.18 -11.33 -28.52
C LEU A 93 -13.50 -10.67 -29.86
N ASN A 94 -13.60 -9.34 -29.91
CA ASN A 94 -13.74 -8.62 -31.19
C ASN A 94 -12.46 -8.71 -32.04
N ASP A 95 -11.28 -8.58 -31.38
CA ASP A 95 -10.00 -8.65 -32.07
C ASP A 95 -9.60 -10.11 -32.40
N HIS A 96 -9.98 -11.06 -31.53
CA HIS A 96 -9.62 -12.47 -31.60
C HIS A 96 -10.82 -13.40 -31.31
N PRO A 97 -11.78 -13.55 -32.26
CA PRO A 97 -13.05 -14.26 -32.05
C PRO A 97 -12.88 -15.77 -31.76
N HIS A 98 -11.71 -16.33 -31.97
CA HIS A 98 -11.43 -17.75 -31.75
C HIS A 98 -11.10 -18.09 -30.28
N ILE A 99 -10.91 -17.08 -29.41
CA ILE A 99 -10.62 -17.31 -28.00
C ILE A 99 -11.86 -17.89 -27.33
N ILE A 100 -11.65 -18.98 -26.58
CA ILE A 100 -12.66 -19.60 -25.72
C ILE A 100 -12.19 -19.44 -24.29
N PHE A 101 -13.07 -18.97 -23.41
CA PHE A 101 -12.82 -18.85 -21.98
C PHE A 101 -13.47 -20.03 -21.24
N ASP A 102 -12.72 -20.63 -20.31
CA ASP A 102 -13.21 -21.73 -19.48
C ASP A 102 -14.06 -21.23 -18.30
N GLY A 103 -13.80 -19.97 -17.84
CA GLY A 103 -14.47 -19.36 -16.70
C GLY A 103 -14.68 -17.87 -16.83
N HIS A 104 -14.97 -17.24 -15.69
CA HIS A 104 -15.11 -15.78 -15.60
C HIS A 104 -13.97 -15.12 -14.81
N SER A 105 -12.91 -15.88 -14.49
CA SER A 105 -11.73 -15.40 -13.79
C SER A 105 -11.02 -14.29 -14.56
N ASP A 106 -10.61 -13.25 -13.84
CA ASP A 106 -9.76 -12.19 -14.37
C ASP A 106 -8.34 -12.67 -14.66
N THR A 107 -7.88 -13.73 -14.00
CA THR A 107 -6.58 -14.39 -14.24
C THR A 107 -6.49 -14.94 -15.67
N GLU A 108 -7.51 -15.68 -16.10
CA GLU A 108 -7.60 -16.21 -17.46
C GLU A 108 -7.65 -15.08 -18.49
N LEU A 109 -8.50 -14.07 -18.24
CA LEU A 109 -8.62 -12.90 -19.11
C LEU A 109 -7.28 -12.15 -19.24
N LEU A 110 -6.55 -11.95 -18.15
CA LEU A 110 -5.24 -11.32 -18.16
C LEU A 110 -4.23 -12.13 -18.98
N LEU A 111 -4.20 -13.46 -18.81
CA LEU A 111 -3.34 -14.33 -19.61
C LEU A 111 -3.67 -14.20 -21.10
N GLN A 112 -4.93 -14.32 -21.48
CA GLN A 112 -5.34 -14.22 -22.89
C GLN A 112 -4.99 -12.84 -23.48
N ALA A 113 -5.20 -11.77 -22.71
CA ALA A 113 -4.83 -10.42 -23.13
C ALA A 113 -3.31 -10.29 -23.36
N LEU A 114 -2.50 -10.80 -22.44
CA LEU A 114 -1.03 -10.77 -22.54
C LEU A 114 -0.52 -11.59 -23.74
N LEU A 115 -1.16 -12.71 -24.05
CA LEU A 115 -0.78 -13.58 -25.16
C LEU A 115 -1.13 -12.98 -26.52
N HIS A 116 -2.26 -12.27 -26.63
CA HIS A 116 -2.78 -11.79 -27.90
C HIS A 116 -2.43 -10.33 -28.21
N TRP A 117 -2.42 -9.44 -27.20
CA TRP A 117 -2.04 -8.03 -27.38
C TRP A 117 -0.59 -7.73 -26.98
N GLY A 118 0.05 -8.66 -26.23
CA GLY A 118 1.35 -8.40 -25.61
C GLY A 118 1.25 -7.53 -24.34
N ALA A 119 2.39 -7.33 -23.68
CA ALA A 119 2.43 -6.67 -22.36
C ALA A 119 2.03 -5.19 -22.41
N GLU A 120 2.60 -4.41 -23.34
CA GLU A 120 2.41 -2.95 -23.41
C GLU A 120 0.96 -2.58 -23.70
N GLU A 121 0.34 -3.19 -24.70
CA GLU A 121 -1.05 -2.92 -25.04
C GLU A 121 -2.00 -3.39 -23.94
N THR A 122 -1.80 -4.58 -23.37
CA THR A 122 -2.58 -5.09 -22.25
C THR A 122 -2.53 -4.12 -21.06
N LEU A 123 -1.33 -3.70 -20.63
CA LEU A 123 -1.13 -2.80 -19.50
C LEU A 123 -1.72 -1.41 -19.72
N SER A 124 -1.80 -0.95 -20.97
CA SER A 124 -2.48 0.31 -21.31
C SER A 124 -3.99 0.23 -21.09
N LYS A 125 -4.60 -0.94 -21.39
CA LYS A 125 -6.05 -1.17 -21.37
C LYS A 125 -6.58 -1.57 -20.00
N VAL A 126 -5.84 -2.38 -19.22
CA VAL A 126 -6.31 -2.88 -17.92
C VAL A 126 -6.53 -1.77 -16.90
N ASN A 127 -7.61 -1.88 -16.15
CA ASN A 127 -7.89 -1.08 -14.96
C ASN A 127 -8.06 -2.03 -13.77
N GLY A 128 -7.17 -1.94 -12.79
CA GLY A 128 -7.14 -2.86 -11.66
C GLY A 128 -6.00 -2.56 -10.70
N ILE A 129 -5.91 -3.37 -9.67
CA ILE A 129 -4.80 -3.40 -8.72
C ILE A 129 -4.11 -4.75 -8.87
N PHE A 130 -2.82 -4.77 -9.19
CA PHE A 130 -2.16 -6.04 -9.54
C PHE A 130 -0.63 -6.02 -9.43
N ALA A 131 -0.11 -7.22 -9.25
CA ALA A 131 1.27 -7.60 -9.55
C ALA A 131 1.27 -9.00 -10.18
N PHE A 132 2.03 -9.21 -11.24
CA PHE A 132 2.11 -10.51 -11.88
C PHE A 132 3.50 -10.82 -12.43
N ALA A 133 3.74 -12.12 -12.68
CA ALA A 133 4.85 -12.61 -13.48
C ALA A 133 4.33 -13.64 -14.50
N LEU A 134 4.65 -13.44 -15.78
CA LEU A 134 4.34 -14.32 -16.90
C LEU A 134 5.62 -14.94 -17.43
N TRP A 135 5.79 -16.24 -17.30
CA TRP A 135 6.91 -17.03 -17.78
C TRP A 135 6.58 -17.68 -19.13
N CYS A 136 7.51 -17.58 -20.08
CA CYS A 136 7.50 -18.34 -21.33
C CYS A 136 8.61 -19.40 -21.31
N ASN A 137 8.23 -20.67 -21.38
CA ASN A 137 9.18 -21.75 -21.20
C ASN A 137 10.18 -21.89 -22.37
N GLU A 138 9.72 -21.73 -23.62
CA GLU A 138 10.55 -21.92 -24.82
C GLU A 138 11.57 -20.81 -25.02
N THR A 139 11.15 -19.55 -24.81
CA THR A 139 12.06 -18.39 -24.92
C THR A 139 12.85 -18.14 -23.65
N ARG A 140 12.47 -18.76 -22.54
CA ARG A 140 13.04 -18.53 -21.20
C ARG A 140 12.99 -17.05 -20.80
N THR A 141 11.88 -16.39 -21.11
CA THR A 141 11.64 -14.99 -20.81
C THR A 141 10.56 -14.84 -19.77
N CYS A 142 10.66 -13.79 -18.95
CA CYS A 142 9.63 -13.44 -17.99
C CYS A 142 9.20 -11.99 -18.14
N VAL A 143 7.88 -11.75 -18.17
CA VAL A 143 7.30 -10.41 -18.11
C VAL A 143 6.71 -10.22 -16.71
N MET A 144 7.08 -9.16 -16.03
CA MET A 144 6.60 -8.82 -14.68
C MET A 144 6.01 -7.42 -14.69
N ALA A 145 4.92 -7.19 -13.98
CA ALA A 145 4.33 -5.85 -13.91
C ALA A 145 3.71 -5.57 -12.55
N ARG A 146 3.62 -4.27 -12.23
CA ARG A 146 2.94 -3.73 -11.05
C ARG A 146 1.93 -2.68 -11.47
N ASP A 147 0.78 -2.62 -10.79
CA ASP A 147 -0.31 -1.72 -11.12
C ASP A 147 0.09 -0.23 -11.13
N PRO A 148 -0.70 0.65 -11.81
CA PRO A 148 -0.38 2.07 -12.01
C PRO A 148 -0.11 2.84 -10.72
N ILE A 149 -0.81 2.52 -9.64
CA ILE A 149 -0.73 3.23 -8.35
C ILE A 149 0.19 2.51 -7.36
N GLY A 150 0.53 1.23 -7.63
CA GLY A 150 1.40 0.42 -6.77
C GLY A 150 0.69 -0.12 -5.53
N VAL A 151 -0.60 -0.46 -5.66
CA VAL A 151 -1.39 -1.06 -4.57
C VAL A 151 -0.88 -2.44 -4.21
N LYS A 152 -0.51 -3.24 -5.23
CA LYS A 152 0.03 -4.58 -5.01
C LYS A 152 1.57 -4.56 -5.02
N PRO A 153 2.20 -5.27 -4.07
CA PRO A 153 3.66 -5.33 -3.97
C PRO A 153 4.28 -6.30 -4.96
N PHE A 154 5.49 -5.98 -5.43
CA PHE A 154 6.34 -6.86 -6.21
C PHE A 154 7.81 -6.59 -5.86
N PHE A 155 8.38 -7.39 -4.96
CA PHE A 155 9.80 -7.33 -4.58
C PHE A 155 10.63 -8.33 -5.37
N PHE A 156 11.89 -8.00 -5.60
CA PHE A 156 12.82 -8.90 -6.28
C PHE A 156 14.27 -8.68 -5.83
N THR A 157 15.11 -9.67 -6.10
CA THR A 157 16.56 -9.59 -5.92
C THR A 157 17.27 -10.38 -7.02
N ARG A 158 18.49 -9.99 -7.35
CA ARG A 158 19.36 -10.71 -8.27
C ARG A 158 20.55 -11.28 -7.51
N LYS A 159 20.74 -12.58 -7.58
CA LYS A 159 21.83 -13.30 -6.89
C LYS A 159 22.53 -14.24 -7.89
N GLN A 160 23.71 -13.85 -8.34
CA GLN A 160 24.47 -14.60 -9.35
C GLN A 160 23.64 -14.81 -10.64
N ASN A 161 23.33 -16.07 -10.97
CA ASN A 161 22.55 -16.49 -12.13
C ASN A 161 21.04 -16.57 -11.86
N ARG A 162 20.54 -16.03 -10.74
CA ARG A 162 19.14 -16.15 -10.30
C ARG A 162 18.49 -14.78 -10.16
N PHE A 163 17.26 -14.71 -10.61
CA PHE A 163 16.30 -13.65 -10.32
C PHE A 163 15.20 -14.23 -9.44
N ILE A 164 15.04 -13.69 -8.25
CA ILE A 164 14.08 -14.17 -7.24
C ILE A 164 13.09 -13.06 -6.97
N PHE A 165 11.79 -13.34 -7.05
CA PHE A 165 10.75 -12.36 -6.81
C PHE A 165 9.69 -12.87 -5.84
N ALA A 166 9.01 -11.94 -5.16
CA ALA A 166 7.90 -12.26 -4.26
C ALA A 166 7.01 -11.05 -3.98
N SER A 167 5.79 -11.30 -3.53
CA SER A 167 4.89 -10.29 -2.98
C SER A 167 5.40 -9.69 -1.66
N GLU A 168 6.20 -10.42 -0.89
CA GLU A 168 6.68 -10.01 0.44
C GLU A 168 8.17 -10.26 0.62
N ILE A 169 8.84 -9.40 1.41
CA ILE A 169 10.29 -9.48 1.65
C ILE A 169 10.64 -10.76 2.41
N LYS A 170 9.83 -11.16 3.43
CA LYS A 170 10.05 -12.40 4.16
C LYS A 170 10.12 -13.64 3.27
N THR A 171 9.39 -13.63 2.16
CA THR A 171 9.41 -14.72 1.17
C THR A 171 10.73 -14.74 0.41
N LEU A 172 11.30 -13.57 0.07
CA LEU A 172 12.66 -13.51 -0.51
C LEU A 172 13.70 -13.98 0.50
N LEU A 173 13.58 -13.59 1.77
CA LEU A 173 14.51 -13.95 2.84
C LEU A 173 14.45 -15.45 3.22
N ALA A 174 13.37 -16.15 2.88
CA ALA A 174 13.29 -17.60 3.02
C ALA A 174 14.16 -18.35 1.99
N HIS A 175 14.56 -17.68 0.91
CA HIS A 175 15.45 -18.28 -0.07
C HIS A 175 16.91 -18.28 0.41
N PRO A 176 17.66 -19.42 0.40
CA PRO A 176 18.98 -19.57 1.04
C PRO A 176 20.08 -18.64 0.49
N LYS A 177 19.90 -18.08 -0.70
CA LYS A 177 20.85 -17.13 -1.29
C LYS A 177 20.57 -15.68 -0.93
N VAL A 178 19.49 -15.39 -0.19
CA VAL A 178 19.09 -14.02 0.18
C VAL A 178 19.37 -13.80 1.66
N GLU A 179 20.42 -13.04 1.94
CA GLU A 179 20.78 -12.71 3.32
C GLU A 179 20.05 -11.44 3.81
N PRO A 180 19.64 -11.40 5.08
CA PRO A 180 19.03 -10.21 5.69
C PRO A 180 20.12 -9.18 6.06
N VAL A 181 20.64 -8.47 5.08
CA VAL A 181 21.70 -7.46 5.26
C VAL A 181 21.12 -6.06 5.22
N LEU A 182 21.48 -5.25 6.21
CA LEU A 182 21.17 -3.82 6.28
C LEU A 182 22.44 -3.00 6.00
N GLY A 183 22.53 -2.38 4.83
CA GLY A 183 23.59 -1.47 4.45
C GLY A 183 23.27 0.00 4.76
N LEU A 184 24.15 0.93 4.39
CA LEU A 184 23.98 2.39 4.63
C LEU A 184 22.68 2.93 4.04
N THR A 185 22.31 2.53 2.83
CA THR A 185 21.05 2.95 2.20
C THR A 185 19.84 2.52 3.02
N GLY A 186 19.81 1.26 3.47
CA GLY A 186 18.73 0.76 4.32
C GLY A 186 18.62 1.49 5.66
N LEU A 187 19.75 1.85 6.27
CA LEU A 187 19.77 2.68 7.48
C LEU A 187 19.20 4.07 7.20
N CYS A 188 19.58 4.71 6.09
CA CYS A 188 19.03 6.00 5.70
C CYS A 188 17.51 5.91 5.47
N GLU A 189 17.02 4.84 4.84
CA GLU A 189 15.58 4.61 4.69
C GLU A 189 14.88 4.52 6.04
N LEU A 190 15.37 3.73 6.98
CA LEU A 190 14.77 3.59 8.31
C LEU A 190 14.76 4.89 9.11
N PHE A 191 15.88 5.63 9.13
CA PHE A 191 15.98 6.84 9.94
C PHE A 191 15.39 8.08 9.27
N PHE A 192 15.50 8.25 7.95
CA PHE A 192 15.15 9.50 7.28
C PHE A 192 13.89 9.44 6.42
N SER A 193 13.53 8.27 5.90
CA SER A 193 12.28 8.04 5.17
C SER A 193 11.23 7.30 6.00
N GLY A 194 11.67 6.44 6.94
CA GLY A 194 10.81 5.55 7.72
C GLY A 194 9.74 6.25 8.57
N PRO A 195 8.60 5.60 8.74
CA PRO A 195 8.17 4.26 8.33
C PRO A 195 7.82 4.10 6.83
N GLY A 196 7.97 5.16 6.04
CA GLY A 196 7.94 5.09 4.59
C GLY A 196 9.24 4.52 4.01
N ARG A 197 9.31 4.45 2.70
CA ARG A 197 10.51 4.10 1.96
C ARG A 197 10.47 4.73 0.57
N THR A 198 11.65 4.93 0.01
CA THR A 198 11.76 5.41 -1.37
C THR A 198 11.18 4.38 -2.34
N PRO A 199 10.33 4.78 -3.31
CA PRO A 199 9.80 3.86 -4.32
C PRO A 199 10.91 3.09 -5.05
N GLY A 200 10.80 1.77 -5.06
CA GLY A 200 11.81 0.88 -5.63
C GLY A 200 12.83 0.34 -4.62
N CYS A 201 12.92 0.89 -3.41
CA CYS A 201 13.84 0.42 -2.38
C CYS A 201 13.19 -0.65 -1.49
N GLY A 202 13.86 -1.81 -1.32
CA GLY A 202 13.44 -2.90 -0.43
C GLY A 202 14.06 -2.83 0.97
N VAL A 203 14.80 -1.76 1.30
CA VAL A 203 15.52 -1.54 2.58
C VAL A 203 16.70 -2.49 2.80
N PHE A 204 16.51 -3.79 2.59
CA PHE A 204 17.60 -4.78 2.63
C PHE A 204 18.52 -4.64 1.41
N GLU A 205 19.81 -4.89 1.60
CA GLU A 205 20.80 -4.79 0.53
C GLU A 205 20.52 -5.76 -0.63
N GLY A 206 20.40 -5.20 -1.83
CA GLY A 206 20.11 -5.94 -3.06
C GLY A 206 18.66 -6.41 -3.20
N ILE A 207 17.74 -6.01 -2.31
CA ILE A 207 16.31 -6.17 -2.51
C ILE A 207 15.73 -4.88 -3.10
N GLU A 208 15.06 -5.02 -4.23
CA GLU A 208 14.39 -3.94 -4.95
C GLU A 208 12.87 -4.21 -5.04
N GLU A 209 12.11 -3.19 -5.44
CA GLU A 209 10.69 -3.29 -5.74
C GLU A 209 10.42 -2.72 -7.14
N LEU A 210 9.49 -3.30 -7.91
CA LEU A 210 8.97 -2.64 -9.09
C LEU A 210 8.23 -1.36 -8.69
N LYS A 211 8.54 -0.24 -9.35
CA LYS A 211 7.86 1.03 -9.08
C LYS A 211 6.40 0.98 -9.59
N PRO A 212 5.49 1.79 -9.02
CA PRO A 212 4.14 1.93 -9.56
C PRO A 212 4.12 2.26 -11.05
N GLY A 213 3.26 1.58 -11.82
CA GLY A 213 3.15 1.79 -13.26
C GLY A 213 4.35 1.29 -14.07
N GLU A 214 5.12 0.35 -13.52
CA GLU A 214 6.28 -0.23 -14.18
C GLU A 214 6.03 -1.70 -14.56
N TYR A 215 6.55 -2.09 -15.72
CA TYR A 215 6.76 -3.49 -16.06
C TYR A 215 8.22 -3.75 -16.39
N ALA A 216 8.65 -4.99 -16.26
CA ALA A 216 10.00 -5.40 -16.59
C ALA A 216 9.99 -6.69 -17.40
N THR A 217 10.98 -6.84 -18.29
CA THR A 217 11.25 -8.07 -19.04
C THR A 217 12.60 -8.63 -18.61
N LEU A 218 12.61 -9.90 -18.26
CA LEU A 218 13.83 -10.66 -18.00
C LEU A 218 14.06 -11.63 -19.16
N ASP A 219 15.21 -11.54 -19.81
CA ASP A 219 15.57 -12.43 -20.92
C ASP A 219 16.29 -13.72 -20.45
N SER A 220 16.58 -14.62 -21.41
CA SER A 220 17.25 -15.90 -21.15
C SER A 220 18.70 -15.76 -20.66
N GLU A 221 19.30 -14.58 -20.81
CA GLU A 221 20.66 -14.26 -20.35
C GLU A 221 20.66 -13.60 -18.96
N GLY A 222 19.47 -13.27 -18.42
CA GLY A 222 19.30 -12.62 -17.12
C GLY A 222 19.36 -11.09 -17.17
N ASN A 223 19.26 -10.48 -18.38
CA ASN A 223 19.16 -9.03 -18.50
C ASN A 223 17.75 -8.59 -18.14
N LEU A 224 17.67 -7.62 -17.24
CA LEU A 224 16.40 -7.02 -16.77
C LEU A 224 16.24 -5.65 -17.45
N ASN A 225 15.21 -5.52 -18.29
CA ASN A 225 14.83 -4.26 -18.91
C ASN A 225 13.54 -3.76 -18.27
N ARG A 226 13.57 -2.52 -17.76
CA ARG A 226 12.44 -1.89 -17.03
C ARG A 226 11.79 -0.83 -17.91
N HIS A 227 10.45 -0.80 -17.90
CA HIS A 227 9.64 0.11 -18.72
C HIS A 227 8.53 0.72 -17.87
N ARG A 228 8.36 2.03 -17.96
CA ARG A 228 7.26 2.72 -17.31
C ARG A 228 6.08 2.83 -18.26
N TYR A 229 5.03 2.03 -18.05
CA TYR A 229 3.85 2.01 -18.92
C TYR A 229 2.78 3.03 -18.49
N TRP A 230 2.83 3.49 -17.25
CA TRP A 230 1.89 4.50 -16.77
C TRP A 230 2.53 5.44 -15.73
N HIS A 231 2.15 6.71 -15.79
CA HIS A 231 2.48 7.73 -14.80
C HIS A 231 1.49 8.89 -14.91
N LEU A 232 1.37 9.71 -13.85
CA LEU A 232 0.59 10.94 -13.86
C LEU A 232 1.13 11.92 -14.90
N THR A 233 0.29 12.32 -15.85
CA THR A 233 0.67 13.25 -16.93
C THR A 233 -0.17 14.51 -16.84
N ASP A 234 0.44 15.69 -16.79
CA ASP A 234 -0.29 16.96 -16.79
C ASP A 234 -0.84 17.26 -18.19
N LYS A 235 -2.16 17.40 -18.28
CA LYS A 235 -2.91 17.73 -19.49
C LYS A 235 -3.67 19.03 -19.28
N GLN A 236 -4.01 19.71 -20.37
CA GLN A 236 -4.88 20.87 -20.27
C GLN A 236 -6.27 20.44 -19.79
N HIS A 237 -6.76 21.07 -18.71
CA HIS A 237 -8.12 20.88 -18.22
C HIS A 237 -9.02 21.89 -18.93
N LEU A 238 -10.02 21.41 -19.65
CA LEU A 238 -10.88 22.23 -20.50
C LEU A 238 -12.29 22.41 -19.94
N GLU A 239 -12.72 21.50 -19.05
CA GLU A 239 -14.04 21.50 -18.45
C GLU A 239 -14.18 22.61 -17.41
N ASP A 240 -15.38 23.20 -17.32
CA ASP A 240 -15.73 24.10 -16.24
C ASP A 240 -15.91 23.36 -14.90
N PHE A 241 -16.21 24.10 -13.82
CA PHE A 241 -16.35 23.51 -12.49
C PHE A 241 -17.48 22.49 -12.41
N GLU A 242 -18.65 22.80 -13.00
CA GLU A 242 -19.83 21.94 -12.96
C GLU A 242 -19.63 20.65 -13.77
N GLU A 243 -19.01 20.76 -14.93
CA GLU A 243 -18.64 19.61 -15.77
C GLU A 243 -17.63 18.73 -15.04
N THR A 244 -16.61 19.36 -14.43
CA THR A 244 -15.61 18.67 -13.61
C THR A 244 -16.26 17.93 -12.45
N ALA A 245 -17.20 18.58 -11.74
CA ALA A 245 -17.90 17.96 -10.62
C ALA A 245 -18.75 16.75 -11.06
N ARG A 246 -19.48 16.87 -12.19
CA ARG A 246 -20.23 15.74 -12.77
C ARG A 246 -19.30 14.58 -13.16
N LYS A 247 -18.15 14.89 -13.75
CA LYS A 247 -17.16 13.89 -14.15
C LYS A 247 -16.57 13.18 -12.93
N VAL A 248 -16.25 13.91 -11.87
CA VAL A 248 -15.75 13.35 -10.62
C VAL A 248 -16.80 12.45 -9.97
N ASN A 249 -18.07 12.88 -9.90
CA ASN A 249 -19.17 12.05 -9.38
C ASN A 249 -19.26 10.73 -10.15
N PHE A 250 -19.23 10.79 -11.50
CA PHE A 250 -19.27 9.60 -12.34
C PHE A 250 -18.08 8.68 -12.09
N LEU A 251 -16.84 9.21 -12.12
CA LEU A 251 -15.64 8.40 -11.99
C LEU A 251 -15.56 7.73 -10.62
N VAL A 252 -15.86 8.46 -9.54
CA VAL A 252 -15.81 7.92 -8.16
C VAL A 252 -16.92 6.87 -7.97
N THR A 253 -18.15 7.16 -8.40
CA THR A 253 -19.26 6.19 -8.29
C THR A 253 -18.96 4.93 -9.08
N ASN A 254 -18.51 5.07 -10.33
CA ASN A 254 -18.18 3.94 -11.20
C ASN A 254 -17.01 3.10 -10.66
N ALA A 255 -15.97 3.75 -10.10
CA ALA A 255 -14.85 3.02 -9.48
C ALA A 255 -15.32 2.19 -8.27
N ILE A 256 -16.22 2.72 -7.44
CA ILE A 256 -16.77 1.98 -6.31
C ILE A 256 -17.64 0.81 -6.81
N GLU A 257 -18.55 1.06 -7.75
CA GLU A 257 -19.45 0.02 -8.28
C GLU A 257 -18.67 -1.14 -8.92
N ARG A 258 -17.62 -0.86 -9.70
CA ARG A 258 -16.75 -1.89 -10.29
C ARG A 258 -16.03 -2.74 -9.24
N GLN A 259 -15.66 -2.13 -8.11
CA GLN A 259 -14.95 -2.82 -7.03
C GLN A 259 -15.87 -3.57 -6.06
N LEU A 260 -17.19 -3.52 -6.27
CA LEU A 260 -18.18 -4.32 -5.53
C LEU A 260 -18.44 -5.70 -6.15
N VAL A 261 -17.86 -6.01 -7.30
CA VAL A 261 -17.97 -7.34 -7.93
C VAL A 261 -17.18 -8.36 -7.10
N SER A 262 -17.84 -9.39 -6.58
CA SER A 262 -17.25 -10.40 -5.72
C SER A 262 -18.18 -11.61 -5.59
N ASP A 263 -17.62 -12.82 -5.64
CA ASP A 263 -18.36 -14.08 -5.40
C ASP A 263 -18.39 -14.44 -3.89
N VAL A 264 -17.73 -13.63 -3.06
CA VAL A 264 -17.65 -13.83 -1.60
C VAL A 264 -18.20 -12.59 -0.85
N PRO A 265 -18.51 -12.71 0.46
CA PRO A 265 -19.03 -11.59 1.23
C PRO A 265 -18.12 -10.36 1.22
N ILE A 266 -18.72 -9.18 1.03
CA ILE A 266 -18.04 -7.89 0.93
C ILE A 266 -18.60 -6.89 1.96
N GLY A 267 -17.73 -5.99 2.45
CA GLY A 267 -18.10 -4.92 3.36
C GLY A 267 -17.27 -3.64 3.13
N THR A 268 -17.42 -2.66 4.01
CA THR A 268 -16.66 -1.39 3.92
C THR A 268 -16.11 -0.96 5.27
N PHE A 269 -14.93 -0.33 5.27
CA PHE A 269 -14.46 0.45 6.41
C PHE A 269 -15.32 1.71 6.54
N LEU A 270 -15.76 2.04 7.76
CA LEU A 270 -16.59 3.22 8.04
C LEU A 270 -16.01 4.00 9.21
N SER A 271 -15.34 5.10 8.93
CA SER A 271 -14.73 5.98 9.94
C SER A 271 -15.56 7.25 10.22
N GLY A 272 -16.74 7.39 9.63
CA GLY A 272 -17.51 8.65 9.68
C GLY A 272 -16.82 9.82 8.96
N GLY A 273 -15.68 9.60 8.29
CA GLY A 273 -15.02 10.56 7.41
C GLY A 273 -15.63 10.57 6.00
N LEU A 274 -15.34 11.61 5.21
CA LEU A 274 -15.92 11.81 3.88
C LEU A 274 -15.74 10.60 2.97
N ASP A 275 -14.51 10.11 2.83
CA ASP A 275 -14.13 9.11 1.83
C ASP A 275 -14.79 7.76 2.10
N SER A 276 -14.68 7.25 3.34
CA SER A 276 -15.31 6.01 3.76
C SER A 276 -16.84 6.08 3.69
N SER A 277 -17.42 7.25 4.01
CA SER A 277 -18.87 7.47 3.92
C SER A 277 -19.38 7.47 2.49
N ILE A 278 -18.64 8.06 1.53
CA ILE A 278 -18.95 8.00 0.10
C ILE A 278 -18.95 6.55 -0.39
N ILE A 279 -17.88 5.80 -0.10
CA ILE A 279 -17.77 4.40 -0.49
C ILE A 279 -18.94 3.59 0.09
N SER A 280 -19.20 3.73 1.39
CA SER A 280 -20.27 3.00 2.06
C SER A 280 -21.66 3.39 1.55
N SER A 281 -21.88 4.66 1.17
CA SER A 281 -23.15 5.11 0.60
C SER A 281 -23.44 4.48 -0.76
N VAL A 282 -22.45 4.47 -1.66
CA VAL A 282 -22.59 3.82 -2.98
C VAL A 282 -22.76 2.31 -2.82
N ALA A 283 -21.95 1.68 -1.95
CA ALA A 283 -22.04 0.25 -1.68
C ALA A 283 -23.39 -0.15 -1.06
N ALA A 284 -23.91 0.61 -0.09
CA ALA A 284 -25.21 0.35 0.52
C ALA A 284 -26.36 0.46 -0.49
N ALA A 285 -26.30 1.46 -1.39
CA ALA A 285 -27.28 1.60 -2.46
C ALA A 285 -27.28 0.37 -3.41
N GLN A 286 -26.11 -0.14 -3.75
CA GLN A 286 -25.96 -1.33 -4.60
C GLN A 286 -26.45 -2.59 -3.87
N MET A 287 -26.08 -2.80 -2.60
CA MET A 287 -26.53 -3.95 -1.81
C MET A 287 -28.05 -3.95 -1.61
N ARG A 288 -28.64 -2.76 -1.38
CA ARG A 288 -30.09 -2.61 -1.22
C ARG A 288 -30.86 -3.03 -2.48
N ARG A 289 -30.34 -2.73 -3.68
CA ARG A 289 -30.92 -3.21 -4.96
C ARG A 289 -30.95 -4.72 -5.07
N GLN A 290 -30.03 -5.41 -4.34
CA GLN A 290 -29.96 -6.86 -4.26
C GLN A 290 -30.74 -7.44 -3.05
N GLY A 291 -31.47 -6.62 -2.30
CA GLY A 291 -32.19 -7.02 -1.09
C GLY A 291 -31.27 -7.34 0.09
N LYS A 292 -30.02 -6.83 0.10
CA LYS A 292 -29.00 -7.08 1.12
C LYS A 292 -28.70 -5.80 1.92
N ARG A 293 -28.29 -5.95 3.17
CA ARG A 293 -27.70 -4.89 3.98
C ARG A 293 -26.19 -4.89 3.85
N LEU A 294 -25.59 -3.69 3.79
CA LEU A 294 -24.14 -3.54 3.76
C LEU A 294 -23.56 -3.83 5.16
N LYS A 295 -22.48 -4.61 5.20
CA LYS A 295 -21.66 -4.77 6.40
C LYS A 295 -20.64 -3.64 6.47
N THR A 296 -20.59 -2.93 7.60
CA THR A 296 -19.66 -1.81 7.82
C THR A 296 -18.86 -2.03 9.10
N PHE A 297 -17.62 -1.52 9.12
CA PHE A 297 -16.67 -1.78 10.22
C PHE A 297 -15.97 -0.51 10.65
N SER A 298 -15.86 -0.32 11.97
CA SER A 298 -15.09 0.79 12.56
C SER A 298 -14.20 0.31 13.70
N VAL A 299 -13.24 1.14 14.09
CA VAL A 299 -12.34 0.91 15.21
C VAL A 299 -12.38 2.09 16.18
N THR A 300 -12.36 1.79 17.46
CA THR A 300 -12.15 2.74 18.55
C THR A 300 -11.24 2.11 19.61
N TYR A 301 -10.93 2.84 20.66
CA TYR A 301 -10.04 2.37 21.72
C TYR A 301 -10.72 2.49 23.08
N VAL A 302 -10.35 1.60 24.00
CA VAL A 302 -10.84 1.64 25.39
C VAL A 302 -10.54 3.01 25.99
N ASP A 303 -11.54 3.58 26.68
CA ASP A 303 -11.50 4.90 27.34
C ASP A 303 -11.20 6.08 26.38
N ASN A 304 -11.40 5.92 25.07
CA ASN A 304 -11.10 6.99 24.11
C ASN A 304 -11.88 8.27 24.39
N GLU A 305 -13.16 8.18 24.78
CA GLU A 305 -13.99 9.34 25.14
C GLU A 305 -13.42 10.12 26.34
N LYS A 306 -12.85 9.41 27.31
CA LYS A 306 -12.26 10.00 28.53
C LYS A 306 -10.98 10.76 28.25
N TYR A 307 -10.15 10.27 27.31
CA TYR A 307 -8.81 10.80 27.05
C TYR A 307 -8.70 11.60 25.75
N PHE A 308 -9.75 11.60 24.91
CA PHE A 308 -9.74 12.37 23.67
C PHE A 308 -9.61 13.87 23.96
N THR A 309 -8.60 14.48 23.38
CA THR A 309 -8.38 15.93 23.42
C THR A 309 -8.49 16.50 22.02
N PRO A 310 -9.44 17.41 21.76
CA PRO A 310 -9.56 18.08 20.47
C PRO A 310 -8.28 18.80 20.07
N THR A 311 -7.90 18.68 18.80
CA THR A 311 -6.74 19.37 18.23
C THR A 311 -7.15 20.16 16.99
N LYS A 312 -6.25 21.03 16.48
CA LYS A 312 -6.48 21.74 15.21
C LYS A 312 -6.81 20.77 14.05
N PHE A 313 -6.26 19.56 14.10
CA PHE A 313 -6.40 18.57 13.02
C PHE A 313 -7.49 17.54 13.28
N GLN A 314 -7.88 17.33 14.54
CA GLN A 314 -8.97 16.45 14.96
C GLN A 314 -9.85 17.18 15.98
N PRO A 315 -10.77 18.04 15.51
CA PRO A 315 -11.58 18.88 16.40
C PRO A 315 -12.73 18.13 17.09
N SER A 316 -13.07 16.92 16.63
CA SER A 316 -14.14 16.07 17.16
C SER A 316 -13.78 14.61 17.07
N SER A 317 -14.36 13.78 17.96
CA SER A 317 -14.27 12.32 17.84
C SER A 317 -15.01 11.83 16.59
N ASP A 318 -14.72 10.59 16.17
CA ASP A 318 -15.33 9.98 14.98
C ASP A 318 -16.71 9.36 15.28
N GLU A 319 -16.95 8.96 16.52
CA GLU A 319 -18.11 8.20 16.98
C GLU A 319 -19.47 8.76 16.51
N PRO A 320 -19.81 10.07 16.75
CA PRO A 320 -21.11 10.59 16.34
C PRO A 320 -21.35 10.53 14.84
N TYR A 321 -20.28 10.65 14.04
CA TYR A 321 -20.37 10.59 12.59
C TYR A 321 -20.47 9.15 12.08
N ILE A 322 -19.86 8.20 12.78
CA ILE A 322 -20.03 6.77 12.50
C ILE A 322 -21.48 6.37 12.76
N GLU A 323 -22.03 6.71 13.94
CA GLU A 323 -23.42 6.43 14.32
C GLU A 323 -24.40 7.03 13.32
N ARG A 324 -24.20 8.30 12.96
CA ARG A 324 -25.02 8.97 11.97
C ARG A 324 -25.00 8.27 10.62
N MET A 325 -23.84 7.79 10.18
CA MET A 325 -23.74 7.04 8.92
C MET A 325 -24.35 5.65 9.02
N VAL A 326 -24.18 4.92 10.12
CA VAL A 326 -24.81 3.62 10.35
C VAL A 326 -26.33 3.71 10.23
N GLU A 327 -26.93 4.73 10.86
CA GLU A 327 -28.36 5.01 10.76
C GLU A 327 -28.78 5.36 9.32
N TYR A 328 -28.07 6.29 8.68
CA TYR A 328 -28.37 6.74 7.31
C TYR A 328 -28.31 5.61 6.28
N LEU A 329 -27.33 4.72 6.42
CA LEU A 329 -27.10 3.59 5.51
C LEU A 329 -28.00 2.39 5.80
N ASP A 330 -28.60 2.31 6.98
CA ASP A 330 -29.22 1.09 7.53
C ASP A 330 -28.25 -0.11 7.42
N SER A 331 -27.00 0.07 7.86
CA SER A 331 -25.94 -0.92 7.70
C SER A 331 -25.88 -1.91 8.90
N ASP A 332 -25.39 -3.12 8.61
CA ASP A 332 -25.01 -4.10 9.65
C ASP A 332 -23.58 -3.73 10.12
N HIS A 333 -23.52 -3.01 11.26
CA HIS A 333 -22.28 -2.38 11.72
C HIS A 333 -21.61 -3.16 12.84
N THR A 334 -20.31 -3.43 12.66
CA THR A 334 -19.44 -4.00 13.69
C THR A 334 -18.40 -2.96 14.11
N ARG A 335 -18.39 -2.64 15.42
CA ARG A 335 -17.40 -1.76 16.05
C ARG A 335 -16.38 -2.59 16.82
N LEU A 336 -15.10 -2.49 16.45
CA LEU A 336 -14.00 -3.06 17.23
C LEU A 336 -13.54 -2.03 18.28
N VAL A 337 -13.49 -2.44 19.55
CA VAL A 337 -12.91 -1.67 20.66
C VAL A 337 -11.59 -2.31 21.04
N ILE A 338 -10.47 -1.64 20.78
CA ILE A 338 -9.12 -2.17 21.03
C ILE A 338 -8.66 -1.80 22.43
N GLY A 339 -8.22 -2.80 23.22
CA GLY A 339 -7.56 -2.62 24.50
C GLY A 339 -6.15 -2.05 24.34
N THR A 340 -5.68 -1.28 25.34
CA THR A 340 -4.36 -0.62 25.28
C THR A 340 -3.22 -1.63 25.30
N GLU A 341 -3.32 -2.68 26.11
CA GLU A 341 -2.35 -3.78 26.19
C GLU A 341 -2.35 -4.59 24.90
N GLU A 342 -3.51 -4.96 24.38
CA GLU A 342 -3.67 -5.66 23.11
C GLU A 342 -3.01 -4.90 21.94
N LEU A 343 -3.21 -3.57 21.92
CA LEU A 343 -2.57 -2.70 20.92
C LEU A 343 -1.03 -2.73 21.03
N ALA A 344 -0.50 -2.69 22.25
CA ALA A 344 0.93 -2.71 22.52
C ALA A 344 1.58 -4.09 22.21
N GLU A 345 0.83 -5.18 22.36
CA GLU A 345 1.28 -6.54 22.02
C GLU A 345 1.28 -6.78 20.51
N ALA A 346 0.29 -6.22 19.80
CA ALA A 346 0.16 -6.37 18.35
C ALA A 346 1.30 -5.68 17.54
N LEU A 347 2.13 -4.82 18.16
CA LEU A 347 3.25 -4.15 17.50
C LEU A 347 4.22 -5.12 16.82
N THR A 348 4.59 -6.19 17.50
CA THR A 348 5.52 -7.23 17.01
C THR A 348 4.94 -7.99 15.81
N GLU A 349 3.65 -8.32 15.88
CA GLU A 349 2.99 -9.01 14.78
C GLU A 349 2.82 -8.08 13.56
N ALA A 350 2.59 -6.79 13.77
CA ALA A 350 2.56 -5.79 12.71
C ALA A 350 3.90 -5.69 11.95
N VAL A 351 5.04 -5.81 12.66
CA VAL A 351 6.37 -5.91 12.03
C VAL A 351 6.47 -7.16 11.15
N THR A 352 5.99 -8.31 11.64
CA THR A 352 5.98 -9.56 10.87
C THR A 352 5.08 -9.45 9.63
N ALA A 353 3.93 -8.80 9.76
CA ALA A 353 3.02 -8.58 8.65
C ALA A 353 3.63 -7.68 7.56
N ARG A 354 4.39 -6.67 7.98
CA ARG A 354 4.97 -5.65 7.08
C ARG A 354 6.35 -6.01 6.55
N ASP A 355 7.11 -6.87 7.22
CA ASP A 355 8.53 -7.18 7.01
C ASP A 355 9.50 -6.04 7.39
N LEU A 356 9.00 -4.93 7.89
CA LEU A 356 9.73 -3.70 8.24
C LEU A 356 9.08 -3.02 9.45
N PRO A 357 9.82 -2.20 10.20
CA PRO A 357 9.22 -1.29 11.17
C PRO A 357 8.20 -0.35 10.49
N GLY A 358 7.05 -0.16 11.12
CA GLY A 358 5.91 0.52 10.53
C GLY A 358 5.43 1.75 11.30
N MET A 359 4.15 2.14 11.08
CA MET A 359 3.54 3.28 11.73
C MET A 359 3.05 2.97 13.16
N ALA A 360 3.81 2.20 13.90
CA ALA A 360 3.57 1.87 15.31
C ALA A 360 2.14 1.35 15.59
N ASP A 361 1.42 1.97 16.54
CA ASP A 361 0.05 1.62 16.92
C ASP A 361 -0.96 1.76 15.77
N VAL A 362 -0.67 2.59 14.79
CA VAL A 362 -1.53 2.75 13.60
C VAL A 362 -1.53 1.48 12.75
N ASP A 363 -0.38 0.83 12.57
CA ASP A 363 -0.28 -0.45 11.88
C ASP A 363 -0.87 -1.58 12.75
N ALA A 364 -0.55 -1.61 14.04
CA ALA A 364 -1.06 -2.61 14.98
C ALA A 364 -2.59 -2.59 15.06
N SER A 365 -3.21 -1.42 15.19
CA SER A 365 -4.67 -1.29 15.21
C SER A 365 -5.32 -1.69 13.87
N MET A 366 -4.66 -1.39 12.75
CA MET A 366 -5.14 -1.81 11.43
C MET A 366 -5.12 -3.34 11.30
N LEU A 367 -4.07 -4.00 11.80
CA LEU A 367 -3.97 -5.45 11.83
C LEU A 367 -5.11 -6.08 12.63
N LEU A 368 -5.37 -5.57 13.85
CA LEU A 368 -6.45 -6.06 14.70
C LEU A 368 -7.82 -5.85 14.05
N LEU A 369 -8.05 -4.67 13.45
CA LEU A 369 -9.28 -4.38 12.73
C LEU A 369 -9.48 -5.30 11.52
N CYS A 370 -8.45 -5.51 10.71
CA CYS A 370 -8.54 -6.41 9.55
C CYS A 370 -8.82 -7.85 9.98
N ARG A 371 -8.25 -8.30 11.09
CA ARG A 371 -8.52 -9.61 11.69
C ARG A 371 -9.99 -9.75 12.12
N GLU A 372 -10.56 -8.71 12.71
CA GLU A 372 -11.99 -8.69 13.05
C GLU A 372 -12.88 -8.72 11.80
N ILE A 373 -12.60 -7.85 10.83
CA ILE A 373 -13.36 -7.78 9.57
C ILE A 373 -13.37 -9.13 8.85
N ARG A 374 -12.23 -9.85 8.86
CA ARG A 374 -12.11 -11.16 8.19
C ARG A 374 -13.06 -12.23 8.74
N LYS A 375 -13.49 -12.11 9.98
CA LYS A 375 -14.51 -13.01 10.56
C LYS A 375 -15.89 -12.87 9.90
N HIS A 376 -16.14 -11.74 9.26
CA HIS A 376 -17.46 -11.37 8.71
C HIS A 376 -17.50 -11.32 7.19
N VAL A 377 -16.39 -10.91 6.56
CA VAL A 377 -16.28 -10.76 5.10
C VAL A 377 -14.87 -11.14 4.62
N THR A 378 -14.75 -11.47 3.34
CA THR A 378 -13.45 -11.76 2.71
C THR A 378 -12.89 -10.54 1.99
N VAL A 379 -13.75 -9.61 1.56
CA VAL A 379 -13.40 -8.38 0.85
C VAL A 379 -13.94 -7.17 1.60
N ALA A 380 -13.15 -6.09 1.66
CA ALA A 380 -13.60 -4.81 2.20
C ALA A 380 -13.10 -3.63 1.35
N LEU A 381 -13.93 -2.57 1.19
CA LEU A 381 -13.53 -1.35 0.50
C LEU A 381 -13.06 -0.30 1.49
N SER A 382 -12.02 0.45 1.13
CA SER A 382 -11.38 1.48 1.97
C SER A 382 -11.06 2.75 1.19
N GLY A 383 -10.99 3.90 1.90
CA GLY A 383 -10.92 5.25 1.32
C GLY A 383 -9.51 5.81 1.10
N GLU A 384 -8.46 4.97 1.08
CA GLU A 384 -7.10 5.41 0.77
C GLU A 384 -7.01 6.09 -0.60
N CYS A 385 -6.02 6.96 -0.78
CA CYS A 385 -5.75 7.75 -1.97
C CYS A 385 -6.59 9.03 -2.13
N ALA A 386 -7.76 9.13 -1.51
CA ALA A 386 -8.61 10.31 -1.67
C ALA A 386 -7.95 11.61 -1.20
N ASP A 387 -7.20 11.56 -0.10
CA ASP A 387 -6.51 12.74 0.44
C ASP A 387 -5.36 13.20 -0.44
N GLU A 388 -4.64 12.28 -1.06
CA GLU A 388 -3.50 12.55 -1.93
C GLU A 388 -3.92 13.25 -3.22
N ILE A 389 -4.95 12.72 -3.87
CA ILE A 389 -5.36 13.20 -5.20
C ILE A 389 -6.31 14.42 -5.15
N PHE A 390 -7.12 14.55 -4.08
CA PHE A 390 -8.02 15.70 -3.89
C PHE A 390 -7.45 16.79 -3.00
N GLY A 391 -6.25 16.61 -2.43
CA GLY A 391 -5.61 17.59 -1.55
C GLY A 391 -6.27 17.67 -0.17
N GLY A 392 -6.44 16.54 0.51
CA GLY A 392 -7.08 16.45 1.82
C GLY A 392 -6.20 16.84 2.99
N TYR A 393 -4.88 16.76 2.87
CA TYR A 393 -3.95 17.01 3.96
C TYR A 393 -3.74 18.50 4.25
N PRO A 394 -3.42 18.88 5.51
CA PRO A 394 -3.19 20.27 5.89
C PRO A 394 -2.07 20.95 5.09
N TRP A 395 -1.01 20.23 4.74
CA TRP A 395 0.13 20.79 4.00
C TRP A 395 -0.20 21.26 2.57
N TYR A 396 -1.32 20.85 2.00
CA TYR A 396 -1.78 21.42 0.74
C TYR A 396 -2.27 22.88 0.89
N ARG A 397 -2.78 23.25 2.10
CA ARG A 397 -3.41 24.56 2.36
C ARG A 397 -2.55 25.50 3.16
N ASP A 398 -1.72 24.97 4.04
CA ASP A 398 -0.81 25.78 4.85
C ASP A 398 0.27 26.39 3.94
N PRO A 399 0.30 27.75 3.74
CA PRO A 399 1.21 28.37 2.81
C PRO A 399 2.68 28.19 3.21
N GLU A 400 2.96 28.15 4.52
CA GLU A 400 4.32 27.98 5.04
C GLU A 400 4.86 26.59 4.75
N ILE A 401 4.04 25.54 5.04
CA ILE A 401 4.43 24.15 4.78
C ILE A 401 4.54 23.90 3.27
N ARG A 402 3.59 24.44 2.50
CA ARG A 402 3.59 24.33 1.05
C ARG A 402 4.83 24.95 0.39
N ALA A 403 5.32 26.06 0.95
CA ALA A 403 6.51 26.75 0.46
C ALA A 403 7.82 26.09 0.91
N ARG A 404 7.79 25.21 1.92
CA ARG A 404 9.01 24.56 2.41
C ARG A 404 9.58 23.59 1.38
N TYR A 405 10.88 23.55 1.31
CA TYR A 405 11.63 22.56 0.56
C TYR A 405 11.58 21.20 1.28
N GLY A 406 11.54 20.10 0.51
CA GLY A 406 11.55 18.74 1.04
C GLY A 406 10.15 18.11 1.16
N PHE A 407 10.11 16.91 1.73
CA PHE A 407 8.88 16.13 1.90
C PHE A 407 7.98 16.75 2.97
N PRO A 408 6.71 17.12 2.67
CA PRO A 408 5.85 17.82 3.63
C PRO A 408 5.54 17.01 4.91
N TRP A 409 5.60 15.68 4.83
CA TRP A 409 5.32 14.77 5.95
C TRP A 409 6.57 14.35 6.75
N ALA A 410 7.78 14.76 6.33
CA ALA A 410 9.04 14.33 6.93
C ALA A 410 10.05 15.50 6.99
N GLN A 411 9.71 16.54 7.76
CA GLN A 411 10.50 17.78 7.88
C GLN A 411 11.50 17.77 9.06
N SER A 412 11.65 16.64 9.77
CA SER A 412 12.42 16.54 11.01
C SER A 412 13.77 15.83 10.84
N THR A 413 14.47 16.04 9.72
CA THR A 413 15.74 15.35 9.41
C THR A 413 16.79 15.52 10.51
N ASP A 414 17.00 16.73 11.03
CA ASP A 414 17.96 16.99 12.11
C ASP A 414 17.58 16.24 13.40
N TYR A 415 16.31 16.29 13.77
CA TYR A 415 15.81 15.53 14.94
C TYR A 415 16.03 14.03 14.79
N ARG A 416 15.72 13.48 13.62
CA ARG A 416 15.93 12.04 13.33
C ARG A 416 17.40 11.67 13.34
N ALA A 417 18.27 12.54 12.85
CA ALA A 417 19.71 12.33 12.82
C ALA A 417 20.31 12.19 14.24
N THR A 418 19.71 12.80 15.25
CA THR A 418 20.18 12.66 16.65
C THR A 418 20.07 11.24 17.18
N PHE A 419 19.22 10.42 16.59
CA PHE A 419 19.02 9.02 17.00
C PHE A 419 19.97 8.03 16.32
N LEU A 420 20.76 8.46 15.34
CA LEU A 420 21.72 7.58 14.67
C LEU A 420 22.95 7.35 15.57
N ALA A 421 23.42 6.11 15.66
CA ALA A 421 24.61 5.77 16.42
C ALA A 421 25.83 6.61 15.98
N LYS A 422 26.64 7.06 16.92
CA LYS A 422 27.75 8.05 16.71
C LYS A 422 28.78 7.59 15.68
N ASP A 423 29.10 6.32 15.64
CA ASP A 423 30.04 5.71 14.68
C ASP A 423 29.47 5.60 13.26
N LEU A 424 28.14 5.59 13.11
CA LEU A 424 27.44 5.62 11.84
C LEU A 424 27.18 7.05 11.35
N ALA A 425 26.98 8.00 12.28
CA ALA A 425 26.74 9.41 11.96
C ALA A 425 27.84 10.03 11.10
N GLY A 426 29.12 9.59 11.28
CA GLY A 426 30.24 10.04 10.46
C GLY A 426 30.28 9.47 9.03
N LYS A 427 29.45 8.46 8.73
CA LYS A 427 29.40 7.78 7.42
C LYS A 427 28.20 8.21 6.56
N ILE A 428 27.25 8.92 7.15
CA ILE A 428 25.98 9.29 6.54
C ILE A 428 25.83 10.80 6.53
N SER A 429 25.45 11.37 5.39
CA SER A 429 25.03 12.77 5.23
C SER A 429 23.49 12.82 5.15
N PRO A 430 22.75 13.00 6.27
CA PRO A 430 21.28 12.90 6.29
C PRO A 430 20.59 13.82 5.30
N HIS A 431 21.03 15.10 5.24
CA HIS A 431 20.45 16.10 4.35
C HIS A 431 20.72 15.79 2.88
N GLU A 432 21.93 15.36 2.53
CA GLU A 432 22.26 14.95 1.14
C GLU A 432 21.42 13.74 0.71
N TYR A 433 21.23 12.79 1.61
CA TYR A 433 20.39 11.62 1.32
C TYR A 433 18.93 12.02 1.07
N VAL A 434 18.33 12.80 1.97
CA VAL A 434 16.94 13.24 1.84
C VAL A 434 16.76 14.13 0.61
N ASP A 435 17.72 15.03 0.34
CA ASP A 435 17.69 15.89 -0.85
C ASP A 435 17.76 15.07 -2.13
N ALA A 436 18.68 14.11 -2.23
CA ALA A 436 18.80 13.25 -3.40
C ALA A 436 17.49 12.49 -3.69
N ARG A 437 16.82 11.95 -2.66
CA ARG A 437 15.52 11.27 -2.80
C ARG A 437 14.41 12.24 -3.22
N TYR A 438 14.42 13.45 -2.66
CA TYR A 438 13.46 14.49 -3.01
C TYR A 438 13.63 14.95 -4.46
N GLN A 439 14.85 15.20 -4.90
CA GLN A 439 15.15 15.58 -6.29
C GLN A 439 14.84 14.46 -7.28
N GLU A 440 15.16 13.20 -6.94
CA GLU A 440 14.77 12.05 -7.77
C GLU A 440 13.26 12.03 -8.01
N MET A 441 12.45 12.21 -6.98
CA MET A 441 10.99 12.23 -7.12
C MET A 441 10.49 13.45 -7.89
N LEU A 442 11.12 14.64 -7.71
CA LEU A 442 10.75 15.84 -8.47
C LEU A 442 11.10 15.74 -9.96
N SER A 443 12.16 15.01 -10.32
CA SER A 443 12.55 14.82 -11.72
C SER A 443 11.51 14.08 -12.55
N ASP A 444 10.64 13.31 -11.88
CA ASP A 444 9.54 12.54 -12.48
C ASP A 444 8.22 13.33 -12.62
N VAL A 445 8.17 14.57 -12.10
CA VAL A 445 6.93 15.37 -12.09
C VAL A 445 6.58 15.85 -13.49
N SER A 446 5.42 15.45 -13.99
CA SER A 446 4.89 15.95 -15.26
C SER A 446 4.25 17.33 -15.07
N LYS A 447 4.73 18.32 -15.80
CA LYS A 447 4.24 19.70 -15.80
C LYS A 447 4.15 20.25 -17.22
N ARG A 448 3.03 20.83 -17.58
CA ARG A 448 2.88 21.57 -18.84
C ARG A 448 3.44 22.99 -18.71
N PRO A 449 3.91 23.62 -19.80
CA PRO A 449 4.33 25.02 -19.78
C PRO A 449 3.22 26.01 -19.40
N GLY A 450 3.58 27.12 -18.75
CA GLY A 450 2.67 28.23 -18.47
C GLY A 450 1.76 28.04 -17.25
N LEU A 451 2.08 27.10 -16.35
CA LEU A 451 1.40 26.99 -15.06
C LEU A 451 1.71 28.20 -14.18
N SER A 452 0.74 28.64 -13.36
CA SER A 452 1.04 29.56 -12.28
C SER A 452 1.94 28.91 -11.23
N PRO A 453 2.70 29.68 -10.43
CA PRO A 453 3.55 29.11 -9.36
C PRO A 453 2.79 28.20 -8.39
N LEU A 454 1.52 28.53 -8.12
CA LEU A 454 0.65 27.69 -7.28
C LEU A 454 0.32 26.35 -7.96
N GLU A 455 -0.13 26.38 -9.21
CA GLU A 455 -0.45 25.16 -9.96
C GLU A 455 0.77 24.28 -10.17
N ASP A 456 1.92 24.90 -10.46
CA ASP A 456 3.19 24.20 -10.58
C ASP A 456 3.53 23.43 -9.28
N ARG A 457 3.46 24.13 -8.14
CA ARG A 457 3.67 23.49 -6.83
C ARG A 457 2.63 22.43 -6.51
N MET A 458 1.36 22.59 -6.93
CA MET A 458 0.34 21.57 -6.71
C MET A 458 0.60 20.30 -7.52
N ARG A 459 1.18 20.37 -8.73
CA ARG A 459 1.62 19.18 -9.48
C ARG A 459 2.71 18.42 -8.71
N GLU A 460 3.71 19.14 -8.18
CA GLU A 460 4.72 18.54 -7.30
C GLU A 460 4.09 17.87 -6.07
N MET A 461 3.24 18.60 -5.36
CA MET A 461 2.61 18.10 -4.13
C MET A 461 1.77 16.84 -4.37
N VAL A 462 0.97 16.80 -5.43
CA VAL A 462 0.17 15.61 -5.76
C VAL A 462 1.09 14.45 -6.15
N HIS A 463 2.11 14.70 -6.95
CA HIS A 463 3.08 13.66 -7.34
C HIS A 463 3.81 13.09 -6.12
N LEU A 464 4.41 13.95 -5.29
CA LEU A 464 5.10 13.54 -4.08
C LEU A 464 4.20 12.74 -3.13
N ASN A 465 2.95 13.19 -2.93
CA ASN A 465 2.00 12.47 -2.08
C ASN A 465 1.62 11.12 -2.68
N THR A 466 1.36 11.04 -3.99
CA THR A 466 0.95 9.79 -4.67
C THR A 466 2.07 8.75 -4.68
N TYR A 467 3.30 9.15 -4.99
CA TYR A 467 4.41 8.20 -5.12
C TYR A 467 5.28 8.09 -3.85
N GLY A 468 5.10 8.96 -2.85
CA GLY A 468 5.81 8.91 -1.59
C GLY A 468 4.91 8.54 -0.41
N PHE A 469 4.14 9.51 0.11
CA PHE A 469 3.35 9.32 1.34
C PHE A 469 2.29 8.21 1.20
N MET A 470 1.54 8.21 0.11
CA MET A 470 0.49 7.23 -0.15
C MET A 470 1.04 5.80 -0.23
N GLN A 471 2.26 5.61 -0.77
CA GLN A 471 2.86 4.27 -0.82
C GLN A 471 3.02 3.66 0.57
N THR A 472 3.35 4.49 1.58
CA THR A 472 3.40 4.04 2.99
C THR A 472 2.04 3.58 3.50
N LEU A 473 0.97 4.30 3.12
CA LEU A 473 -0.39 3.98 3.55
C LEU A 473 -0.95 2.75 2.81
N LEU A 474 -0.65 2.60 1.52
CA LEU A 474 -1.04 1.43 0.74
C LEU A 474 -0.30 0.18 1.20
N ASP A 475 1.01 0.30 1.46
CA ASP A 475 1.81 -0.80 2.01
C ASP A 475 1.26 -1.25 3.37
N ARG A 476 0.98 -0.32 4.30
CA ARG A 476 0.28 -0.61 5.56
C ARG A 476 -1.04 -1.34 5.31
N LYS A 477 -1.89 -0.81 4.42
CA LYS A 477 -3.20 -1.37 4.15
C LYS A 477 -3.09 -2.79 3.61
N ASP A 478 -2.30 -3.01 2.57
CA ASP A 478 -2.12 -4.32 1.95
C ASP A 478 -1.51 -5.33 2.93
N ARG A 479 -0.45 -4.93 3.66
CA ARG A 479 0.25 -5.84 4.57
C ARG A 479 -0.61 -6.30 5.73
N MET A 480 -1.28 -5.37 6.44
CA MET A 480 -2.11 -5.70 7.59
C MET A 480 -3.35 -6.50 7.19
N SER A 481 -3.99 -6.14 6.09
CA SER A 481 -5.18 -6.83 5.61
C SER A 481 -4.86 -8.22 5.07
N MET A 482 -3.84 -8.35 4.22
CA MET A 482 -3.49 -9.63 3.64
C MET A 482 -2.91 -10.61 4.66
N TYR A 483 -2.15 -10.13 5.65
CA TYR A 483 -1.70 -10.96 6.77
C TYR A 483 -2.87 -11.52 7.59
N SER A 484 -4.02 -10.86 7.54
CA SER A 484 -5.28 -11.33 8.14
C SER A 484 -6.14 -12.16 7.19
N GLY A 485 -5.71 -12.42 5.95
CA GLY A 485 -6.51 -13.10 4.92
C GLY A 485 -7.70 -12.28 4.42
N LEU A 486 -7.64 -10.95 4.51
CA LEU A 486 -8.67 -10.01 4.08
C LEU A 486 -8.20 -9.26 2.83
N GLU A 487 -8.97 -9.31 1.74
CA GLU A 487 -8.76 -8.47 0.59
C GLU A 487 -9.28 -7.05 0.84
N VAL A 488 -8.42 -6.03 0.67
CA VAL A 488 -8.87 -4.64 0.69
C VAL A 488 -8.75 -4.01 -0.68
N ARG A 489 -9.87 -3.45 -1.16
CA ARG A 489 -9.98 -2.68 -2.40
C ARG A 489 -10.02 -1.18 -2.10
N VAL A 490 -9.46 -0.37 -3.00
CA VAL A 490 -9.23 1.06 -2.77
C VAL A 490 -9.73 1.88 -3.97
N PRO A 491 -11.05 2.16 -4.04
CA PRO A 491 -11.66 2.78 -5.22
C PRO A 491 -11.05 4.10 -5.66
N PHE A 492 -10.54 4.91 -4.74
CA PHE A 492 -9.86 6.17 -5.07
C PHE A 492 -8.49 5.98 -5.72
N CYS A 493 -7.91 4.76 -5.67
CA CYS A 493 -6.70 4.40 -6.42
C CYS A 493 -6.97 4.04 -7.90
N ASP A 494 -8.16 4.28 -8.42
CA ASP A 494 -8.44 4.11 -9.85
C ASP A 494 -7.60 5.09 -10.68
N LYS A 495 -6.80 4.55 -11.62
CA LYS A 495 -5.90 5.35 -12.47
C LYS A 495 -6.63 6.47 -13.24
N ARG A 496 -7.93 6.28 -13.56
CA ARG A 496 -8.74 7.28 -14.26
C ARG A 496 -9.02 8.49 -13.39
N ILE A 497 -9.32 8.27 -12.10
CA ILE A 497 -9.55 9.33 -11.12
C ILE A 497 -8.25 10.10 -10.88
N ALA A 498 -7.16 9.38 -10.58
CA ALA A 498 -5.86 9.98 -10.30
C ALA A 498 -5.38 10.84 -11.49
N GLN A 499 -5.46 10.30 -12.72
CA GLN A 499 -5.06 11.01 -13.94
C GLN A 499 -5.92 12.24 -14.21
N TYR A 500 -7.23 12.14 -14.04
CA TYR A 500 -8.14 13.26 -14.25
C TYR A 500 -7.90 14.40 -13.26
N LEU A 501 -7.78 14.04 -11.97
CA LEU A 501 -7.54 15.01 -10.92
C LEU A 501 -6.14 15.63 -10.97
N TYR A 502 -5.14 14.92 -11.50
CA TYR A 502 -3.80 15.48 -11.61
C TYR A 502 -3.79 16.80 -12.39
N SER A 503 -4.55 16.85 -13.47
CA SER A 503 -4.68 18.05 -14.33
C SER A 503 -5.75 19.05 -13.89
N THR A 504 -6.62 18.68 -12.94
CA THR A 504 -7.69 19.56 -12.44
C THR A 504 -7.12 20.75 -11.68
N PRO A 505 -7.57 22.00 -11.96
CA PRO A 505 -7.11 23.21 -11.28
C PRO A 505 -7.27 23.13 -9.76
N TRP A 506 -6.28 23.64 -9.04
CA TRP A 506 -6.30 23.64 -7.57
C TRP A 506 -7.53 24.36 -6.99
N GLN A 507 -7.93 25.48 -7.60
CA GLN A 507 -9.12 26.23 -7.18
C GLN A 507 -10.42 25.38 -7.19
N TYR A 508 -10.50 24.34 -8.03
CA TYR A 508 -11.65 23.43 -8.04
C TYR A 508 -11.52 22.43 -6.87
N LYS A 509 -10.33 21.87 -6.64
CA LYS A 509 -10.10 20.95 -5.51
C LYS A 509 -10.32 21.62 -4.17
N ASP A 510 -9.93 22.89 -4.05
CA ASP A 510 -10.08 23.74 -2.85
C ASP A 510 -11.40 24.53 -2.82
N PHE A 511 -12.43 24.06 -3.50
CA PHE A 511 -13.72 24.76 -3.61
C PHE A 511 -14.24 25.23 -2.26
N LYS A 512 -14.59 26.50 -2.17
CA LYS A 512 -14.98 27.22 -0.94
C LYS A 512 -13.91 27.18 0.19
N GLY A 513 -12.63 27.03 -0.15
CA GLY A 513 -11.53 26.92 0.82
C GLY A 513 -11.62 25.68 1.70
N ARG A 514 -12.28 24.61 1.21
CA ARG A 514 -12.45 23.36 1.97
C ARG A 514 -11.56 22.24 1.43
N GLU A 515 -11.01 21.44 2.35
CA GLU A 515 -10.30 20.23 1.98
C GLU A 515 -11.22 19.29 1.20
N LYS A 516 -10.73 18.81 0.05
CA LYS A 516 -11.50 17.98 -0.89
C LYS A 516 -12.81 18.65 -1.33
N GLY A 517 -12.81 20.00 -1.51
CA GLY A 517 -14.01 20.77 -1.81
C GLY A 517 -14.75 20.29 -3.06
N LEU A 518 -14.01 19.94 -4.11
CA LEU A 518 -14.57 19.36 -5.34
C LEU A 518 -15.27 18.02 -5.06
N LEU A 519 -14.63 17.11 -4.28
CA LEU A 519 -15.24 15.82 -3.94
C LEU A 519 -16.53 16.02 -3.13
N ARG A 520 -16.53 16.92 -2.14
CA ARG A 520 -17.71 17.25 -1.34
C ARG A 520 -18.86 17.76 -2.23
N TYR A 521 -18.56 18.70 -3.12
CA TYR A 521 -19.56 19.24 -4.04
C TYR A 521 -20.09 18.16 -4.98
N SER A 522 -19.22 17.37 -5.56
CA SER A 522 -19.59 16.28 -6.48
C SER A 522 -20.47 15.21 -5.83
N MET A 523 -20.38 15.02 -4.51
CA MET A 523 -21.12 14.01 -3.75
C MET A 523 -22.27 14.57 -2.92
N ALA A 524 -22.66 15.83 -3.17
CA ALA A 524 -23.82 16.45 -2.51
C ALA A 524 -25.09 15.61 -2.72
N GLY A 525 -25.89 15.47 -1.66
CA GLY A 525 -27.10 14.66 -1.67
C GLY A 525 -26.90 13.14 -1.47
N ARG A 526 -25.65 12.66 -1.42
CA ARG A 526 -25.35 11.23 -1.15
C ARG A 526 -25.03 10.93 0.30
N LEU A 527 -24.78 11.95 1.09
CA LEU A 527 -24.46 11.85 2.53
C LEU A 527 -25.24 12.88 3.30
N PRO A 528 -25.48 12.67 4.61
CA PRO A 528 -25.94 13.75 5.51
C PRO A 528 -24.97 14.94 5.46
N ASP A 529 -25.50 16.16 5.46
CA ASP A 529 -24.69 17.39 5.32
C ASP A 529 -23.64 17.52 6.41
N GLU A 530 -23.94 17.12 7.65
CA GLU A 530 -23.00 17.13 8.77
C GLU A 530 -21.77 16.21 8.52
N VAL A 531 -21.93 15.11 7.81
CA VAL A 531 -20.84 14.20 7.40
C VAL A 531 -20.14 14.73 6.14
N LEU A 532 -20.93 15.18 5.15
CA LEU A 532 -20.41 15.72 3.91
C LEU A 532 -19.47 16.91 4.14
N TRP A 533 -19.79 17.80 5.08
CA TRP A 533 -19.02 19.00 5.40
C TRP A 533 -18.18 18.89 6.67
N ARG A 534 -18.11 17.70 7.27
CA ARG A 534 -17.22 17.42 8.39
C ARG A 534 -15.78 17.78 8.04
N LYS A 535 -15.07 18.43 8.99
CA LYS A 535 -13.62 18.64 8.84
C LYS A 535 -12.89 17.31 8.83
N LYS A 536 -11.82 17.20 8.00
CA LYS A 536 -11.01 15.99 7.94
C LYS A 536 -10.50 15.61 9.34
N SER A 537 -10.68 14.33 9.68
CA SER A 537 -10.08 13.66 10.83
C SER A 537 -9.00 12.69 10.34
N PRO A 538 -7.84 12.59 11.02
CA PRO A 538 -6.84 11.56 10.70
C PRO A 538 -7.35 10.17 11.08
N TYR A 539 -6.59 9.13 10.74
CA TYR A 539 -6.84 7.77 11.24
C TYR A 539 -6.86 7.80 12.78
N PRO A 540 -7.83 7.13 13.45
CA PRO A 540 -7.94 7.17 14.90
C PRO A 540 -6.70 6.54 15.56
N LYS A 541 -6.23 7.15 16.63
CA LYS A 541 -5.17 6.63 17.51
C LYS A 541 -5.64 6.61 18.95
N THR A 542 -4.99 5.82 19.78
CA THR A 542 -5.27 5.85 21.23
C THR A 542 -4.76 7.16 21.85
N HIS A 543 -5.57 7.76 22.72
CA HIS A 543 -5.21 8.89 23.57
C HIS A 543 -4.96 8.45 25.03
N ASN A 544 -5.07 7.14 25.31
CA ASN A 544 -4.88 6.60 26.65
C ASN A 544 -3.41 6.71 27.07
N PRO A 545 -3.08 7.41 28.19
CA PRO A 545 -1.69 7.58 28.65
C PRO A 545 -1.00 6.27 29.03
N VAL A 546 -1.77 5.22 29.33
CA VAL A 546 -1.22 3.87 29.61
C VAL A 546 -0.43 3.37 28.40
N TYR A 547 -0.82 3.68 27.17
CA TYR A 547 -0.05 3.32 25.98
C TYR A 547 1.36 3.92 26.00
N THR A 548 1.48 5.20 26.33
CA THR A 548 2.78 5.88 26.46
C THR A 548 3.66 5.20 27.52
N GLU A 549 3.08 4.85 28.64
CA GLU A 549 3.80 4.16 29.72
C GLU A 549 4.25 2.74 29.30
N LEU A 550 3.42 2.00 28.58
CA LEU A 550 3.79 0.70 28.02
C LEU A 550 4.96 0.83 27.04
N MET A 551 4.94 1.83 26.15
CA MET A 551 6.05 2.07 25.22
C MET A 551 7.33 2.47 25.92
N ARG A 552 7.23 3.31 26.96
CA ARG A 552 8.36 3.70 27.82
C ARG A 552 9.01 2.47 28.45
N ARG A 553 8.22 1.57 29.05
CA ARG A 553 8.71 0.32 29.66
C ARG A 553 9.36 -0.61 28.64
N LYS A 554 8.75 -0.78 27.45
CA LYS A 554 9.32 -1.60 26.39
C LYS A 554 10.67 -1.04 25.90
N LEU A 555 10.77 0.27 25.67
CA LEU A 555 12.01 0.90 25.26
C LEU A 555 13.08 0.86 26.36
N GLN A 556 12.69 1.09 27.63
CA GLN A 556 13.60 0.96 28.78
C GLN A 556 14.17 -0.46 28.86
N ALA A 557 13.34 -1.49 28.72
CA ALA A 557 13.80 -2.89 28.75
C ALA A 557 14.83 -3.20 27.64
N ILE A 558 14.71 -2.56 26.47
CA ILE A 558 15.72 -2.65 25.39
C ILE A 558 17.00 -1.94 25.82
N LEU A 559 16.90 -0.74 26.41
CA LEU A 559 18.04 0.04 26.85
C LEU A 559 18.80 -0.62 28.01
N ASP A 560 18.14 -1.40 28.86
CA ASP A 560 18.78 -2.12 29.95
C ASP A 560 19.66 -3.29 29.48
N ARG A 561 19.45 -3.76 28.25
CA ARG A 561 20.26 -4.78 27.60
C ARG A 561 21.47 -4.14 26.91
N LYS A 562 22.67 -4.70 27.17
CA LYS A 562 23.91 -4.27 26.51
C LYS A 562 24.04 -4.78 25.08
N ASP A 563 23.41 -5.92 24.81
CA ASP A 563 23.45 -6.67 23.55
C ASP A 563 22.22 -6.42 22.64
N ALA A 564 21.37 -5.45 22.99
CA ALA A 564 20.20 -5.13 22.17
C ALA A 564 20.64 -4.66 20.76
N PRO A 565 20.21 -5.29 19.67
CA PRO A 565 20.72 -4.99 18.33
C PRO A 565 20.37 -3.59 17.87
N LEU A 566 19.33 -2.97 18.41
CA LEU A 566 19.00 -1.56 18.18
C LEU A 566 20.19 -0.63 18.49
N LEU A 567 20.96 -0.93 19.55
CA LEU A 567 22.08 -0.10 20.01
C LEU A 567 23.30 -0.15 19.07
N ALA A 568 23.31 -1.06 18.11
CA ALA A 568 24.30 -1.06 17.04
C ALA A 568 24.01 0.01 15.96
N ILE A 569 22.77 0.49 15.88
CA ILE A 569 22.35 1.46 14.84
C ILE A 569 21.79 2.77 15.41
N ALA A 570 21.40 2.78 16.70
CA ALA A 570 20.79 3.94 17.34
C ALA A 570 21.57 4.44 18.55
N ASP A 571 21.61 5.76 18.74
CA ASP A 571 22.28 6.42 19.85
C ASP A 571 21.52 6.19 21.17
N ARG A 572 22.20 5.59 22.14
CA ARG A 572 21.62 5.27 23.46
C ARG A 572 21.16 6.50 24.24
N ASP A 573 21.95 7.57 24.19
CA ASP A 573 21.65 8.80 24.96
C ASP A 573 20.40 9.49 24.41
N ALA A 574 20.26 9.54 23.08
CA ALA A 574 19.09 10.07 22.39
C ALA A 574 17.83 9.23 22.71
N LEU A 575 17.94 7.90 22.68
CA LEU A 575 16.84 7.00 23.05
C LEU A 575 16.45 7.14 24.52
N THR A 576 17.43 7.33 25.42
CA THR A 576 17.17 7.58 26.85
C THR A 576 16.45 8.92 27.05
N GLY A 577 16.86 9.96 26.30
CA GLY A 577 16.17 11.25 26.31
C GLY A 577 14.71 11.15 25.92
N LEU A 578 14.37 10.24 24.98
CA LEU A 578 12.99 10.02 24.53
C LEU A 578 12.06 9.50 25.63
N LEU A 579 12.60 8.82 26.66
CA LEU A 579 11.79 8.33 27.80
C LEU A 579 11.20 9.46 28.64
N THR A 580 11.83 10.64 28.65
CA THR A 580 11.44 11.80 29.44
C THR A 580 11.00 13.00 28.58
N ASP A 581 11.08 12.85 27.24
CA ASP A 581 10.76 13.96 26.33
C ASP A 581 9.26 14.22 26.28
N GLU A 582 8.87 15.42 26.69
CA GLU A 582 7.52 15.95 26.57
C GLU A 582 7.31 16.72 25.25
N LYS A 583 8.36 16.93 24.48
CA LYS A 583 8.29 17.63 23.19
C LYS A 583 7.81 16.68 22.11
N ALA A 584 6.57 16.83 21.70
CA ALA A 584 5.97 16.07 20.63
C ALA A 584 6.50 16.48 19.24
N VAL A 585 7.79 16.25 18.94
CA VAL A 585 8.33 16.45 17.60
C VAL A 585 7.81 15.34 16.70
N PRO A 586 7.06 15.64 15.63
CA PRO A 586 6.55 14.61 14.74
C PRO A 586 7.71 13.87 14.04
N TRP A 587 7.70 12.54 14.19
CA TRP A 587 8.61 11.68 13.42
C TRP A 587 8.15 11.55 11.96
N TYR A 588 6.86 11.27 11.73
CA TYR A 588 6.31 11.06 10.40
C TYR A 588 4.83 11.48 10.33
N GLY A 589 4.49 12.30 9.35
CA GLY A 589 3.14 12.82 9.19
C GLY A 589 2.64 13.55 10.43
N GLN A 590 1.37 13.36 10.78
CA GLN A 590 0.72 13.99 11.93
C GLN A 590 0.51 13.03 13.11
N LEU A 591 0.66 11.73 12.89
CA LEU A 591 0.27 10.69 13.85
C LEU A 591 1.43 10.21 14.71
N MET A 592 2.67 10.26 14.22
CA MET A 592 3.83 9.74 14.96
C MET A 592 4.46 10.82 15.83
N THR A 593 4.02 10.90 17.06
CA THR A 593 4.59 11.73 18.13
C THR A 593 5.42 10.86 19.09
N THR A 594 5.85 11.37 20.25
CA THR A 594 6.75 10.66 21.17
C THR A 594 6.36 9.20 21.45
N PRO A 595 5.10 8.84 21.79
CA PRO A 595 4.74 7.43 22.01
C PRO A 595 4.96 6.54 20.79
N GLN A 596 4.62 7.04 19.60
CA GLN A 596 4.79 6.32 18.35
C GLN A 596 6.27 6.23 17.93
N THR A 597 7.07 7.23 18.27
CA THR A 597 8.52 7.20 18.05
C THR A 597 9.19 6.14 18.93
N MET A 598 8.81 6.06 20.21
CA MET A 598 9.26 4.96 21.09
C MET A 598 8.84 3.60 20.53
N ALA A 599 7.58 3.46 20.11
CA ALA A 599 7.07 2.23 19.51
C ALA A 599 7.82 1.86 18.23
N TYR A 600 8.20 2.84 17.41
CA TYR A 600 8.97 2.62 16.19
C TYR A 600 10.37 2.04 16.48
N PHE A 601 11.07 2.55 17.50
CA PHE A 601 12.34 1.98 17.94
C PHE A 601 12.17 0.59 18.58
N VAL A 602 11.09 0.35 19.31
CA VAL A 602 10.73 -1.00 19.77
C VAL A 602 10.55 -1.94 18.60
N GLN A 603 9.82 -1.52 17.56
CA GLN A 603 9.65 -2.29 16.33
C GLN A 603 10.97 -2.52 15.59
N MET A 604 11.87 -1.52 15.53
CA MET A 604 13.22 -1.70 14.96
C MET A 604 14.03 -2.77 15.69
N ASN A 605 14.03 -2.76 17.03
CA ASN A 605 14.74 -3.78 17.80
C ASN A 605 14.18 -5.17 17.51
N ASP A 606 12.87 -5.31 17.55
CA ASP A 606 12.16 -6.57 17.30
C ASP A 606 12.41 -7.11 15.88
N TRP A 607 12.43 -6.21 14.90
CA TRP A 607 12.75 -6.51 13.51
C TRP A 607 14.20 -7.00 13.34
N LEU A 608 15.18 -6.32 13.95
CA LEU A 608 16.59 -6.71 13.92
C LEU A 608 16.82 -8.11 14.52
N GLU A 609 16.16 -8.40 15.65
CA GLU A 609 16.24 -9.71 16.31
C GLU A 609 15.58 -10.81 15.51
N ARG A 610 14.34 -10.57 15.06
CA ARG A 610 13.50 -11.57 14.38
C ARG A 610 14.08 -12.02 13.06
N TYR A 611 14.52 -11.07 12.24
CA TYR A 611 15.12 -11.35 10.94
C TYR A 611 16.63 -11.64 11.02
N LYS A 612 17.22 -11.61 12.23
CA LYS A 612 18.68 -11.82 12.46
C LYS A 612 19.52 -10.94 11.54
N ILE A 613 19.17 -9.66 11.47
CA ILE A 613 19.71 -8.72 10.48
C ILE A 613 21.18 -8.43 10.75
N GLN A 614 21.98 -8.56 9.70
CA GLN A 614 23.39 -8.21 9.70
C GLN A 614 23.55 -6.76 9.26
N VAL A 615 24.05 -5.89 10.14
CA VAL A 615 24.38 -4.51 9.79
C VAL A 615 25.77 -4.48 9.16
N ARG A 616 25.86 -4.05 7.89
CA ARG A 616 27.14 -3.93 7.15
C ARG A 616 27.29 -2.49 6.64
N CYS A 617 28.06 -1.64 7.38
CA CYS A 617 28.23 -0.19 7.10
C CYS A 617 29.69 0.23 7.12
#